data_0b8631352589f0fd9f26a70e17f526ec
#
_entry.id   0b8631352589f0fd9f26a70e17f526ec
#
_cell.length_a   1.000
_cell.length_b   1.000
_cell.length_c   1.000
_cell.angle_alpha   90.00
_cell.angle_beta   90.00
_cell.angle_gamma   90.00
#
_symmetry.space_group_name_H-M   'P 1'
#
loop_
_entity.id
_entity.type
_entity.pdbx_description
1 polymer ?
#
loop_
_entity_poly.entity_id
_entity_poly.type
_entity_poly.pdbx_seq_one_letter_code
_entity_poly.pdbx_strand_id
1 'polypeptide(L)'
;MGTLAGKGALVTGGSRGIGRAIVRRLAADGAAVAFSYLQDETAAKAVAGEVTEAGGRALPVRADQGSLDDLQRLTGEAEEFLDGLDIVVINAAGGLPGLIGTVTEDDYDRFMAVHAKGPFFLIQHAGRTLRDGGRIIAISTLNTRLHPPGGALYTGAKGALENFTKVAALEFGGRGITANIVSPGATDTELLRAANPGATFDDEVARTALRRLGQPEDIAAVVAFLAGPDSGWISGQNLAADGGLLP
;
A
#
# COMPACT_ATOMS: atom_id res chain seq x y z
N MET A 1 -0.95 -25.09 7.00
CA MET A 1 -0.04 -24.17 6.32
C MET A 1 -0.85 -22.93 5.97
N GLY A 2 -0.28 -21.73 6.13
CA GLY A 2 -0.96 -20.49 5.75
C GLY A 2 -1.21 -20.42 4.24
N THR A 3 -2.17 -19.59 3.82
CA THR A 3 -2.58 -19.45 2.40
C THR A 3 -1.47 -18.89 1.52
N LEU A 4 -0.44 -18.24 2.10
CA LEU A 4 0.70 -17.63 1.43
C LEU A 4 2.04 -18.34 1.75
N ALA A 5 1.98 -19.59 2.21
CA ALA A 5 3.19 -20.36 2.54
C ALA A 5 4.14 -20.47 1.33
N GLY A 6 5.41 -20.10 1.53
CA GLY A 6 6.45 -20.11 0.49
C GLY A 6 6.38 -18.93 -0.49
N LYS A 7 5.53 -17.92 -0.24
CA LYS A 7 5.45 -16.70 -1.04
C LYS A 7 6.39 -15.62 -0.53
N GLY A 8 6.98 -14.85 -1.46
CA GLY A 8 7.74 -13.65 -1.17
C GLY A 8 6.91 -12.39 -1.44
N ALA A 9 6.81 -11.48 -0.45
CA ALA A 9 6.07 -10.25 -0.54
C ALA A 9 6.94 -9.02 -0.28
N LEU A 10 6.79 -7.97 -1.10
CA LEU A 10 7.37 -6.65 -0.87
C LEU A 10 6.25 -5.67 -0.52
N VAL A 11 6.38 -4.95 0.60
CA VAL A 11 5.41 -3.94 1.06
C VAL A 11 6.11 -2.60 1.24
N THR A 12 5.67 -1.54 0.55
CA THR A 12 6.24 -0.21 0.82
C THR A 12 5.54 0.47 1.99
N GLY A 13 6.33 1.11 2.88
CA GLY A 13 5.79 1.83 4.05
C GLY A 13 5.23 0.89 5.13
N GLY A 14 5.96 -0.18 5.47
CA GLY A 14 5.49 -1.25 6.37
C GLY A 14 5.68 -1.01 7.87
N SER A 15 6.26 0.14 8.31
CA SER A 15 6.61 0.33 9.72
C SER A 15 5.47 0.81 10.62
N ARG A 16 4.37 1.33 10.05
CA ARG A 16 3.21 1.85 10.81
C ARG A 16 1.89 1.74 10.05
N GLY A 17 0.79 2.02 10.75
CA GLY A 17 -0.55 2.12 10.17
C GLY A 17 -0.95 0.90 9.33
N ILE A 18 -1.57 1.15 8.18
CA ILE A 18 -2.03 0.12 7.24
C ILE A 18 -0.89 -0.79 6.79
N GLY A 19 0.29 -0.22 6.48
CA GLY A 19 1.45 -1.00 6.03
C GLY A 19 1.93 -2.00 7.07
N ARG A 20 2.01 -1.61 8.35
CA ARG A 20 2.34 -2.52 9.46
C ARG A 20 1.34 -3.68 9.56
N ALA A 21 0.04 -3.37 9.49
CA ALA A 21 -1.00 -4.39 9.54
C ALA A 21 -0.90 -5.36 8.35
N ILE A 22 -0.58 -4.86 7.15
CA ILE A 22 -0.34 -5.68 5.95
C ILE A 22 0.85 -6.60 6.16
N VAL A 23 2.01 -6.08 6.61
CA VAL A 23 3.23 -6.88 6.85
C VAL A 23 2.92 -8.03 7.82
N ARG A 24 2.30 -7.72 8.96
CA ARG A 24 1.93 -8.73 9.99
C ARG A 24 0.96 -9.77 9.43
N ARG A 25 -0.04 -9.34 8.67
CA ARG A 25 -1.04 -10.23 8.11
C ARG A 25 -0.45 -11.18 7.06
N LEU A 26 0.31 -10.67 6.10
CA LEU A 26 0.93 -11.52 5.08
C LEU A 26 1.93 -12.51 5.69
N ALA A 27 2.69 -12.09 6.70
CA ALA A 27 3.59 -12.97 7.43
C ALA A 27 2.83 -14.06 8.23
N ALA A 28 1.74 -13.71 8.90
CA ALA A 28 0.88 -14.66 9.59
C ALA A 28 0.24 -15.68 8.64
N ASP A 29 -0.05 -15.27 7.40
CA ASP A 29 -0.55 -16.15 6.34
C ASP A 29 0.58 -17.00 5.69
N GLY A 30 1.83 -16.84 6.14
CA GLY A 30 2.99 -17.69 5.78
C GLY A 30 3.95 -17.11 4.75
N ALA A 31 3.79 -15.87 4.31
CA ALA A 31 4.73 -15.21 3.40
C ALA A 31 6.00 -14.76 4.14
N ALA A 32 7.15 -14.78 3.43
CA ALA A 32 8.30 -13.97 3.81
C ALA A 32 8.04 -12.53 3.31
N VAL A 33 8.29 -11.52 4.17
CA VAL A 33 7.93 -10.14 3.84
C VAL A 33 9.13 -9.21 3.94
N ALA A 34 9.56 -8.62 2.83
CA ALA A 34 10.43 -7.45 2.85
C ALA A 34 9.55 -6.18 2.88
N PHE A 35 9.93 -5.16 3.64
CA PHE A 35 9.15 -3.93 3.67
C PHE A 35 10.01 -2.69 3.83
N SER A 36 9.58 -1.58 3.21
CA SER A 36 10.31 -0.32 3.35
C SER A 36 9.81 0.52 4.52
N TYR A 37 10.71 1.34 5.05
CA TYR A 37 10.44 2.45 5.94
C TYR A 37 11.30 3.66 5.57
N LEU A 38 10.90 4.88 5.94
CA LEU A 38 11.65 6.08 5.60
C LEU A 38 12.49 6.61 6.77
N GLN A 39 11.88 6.84 7.93
CA GLN A 39 12.50 7.56 9.04
C GLN A 39 12.60 6.74 10.34
N ASP A 40 11.55 6.01 10.68
CA ASP A 40 11.42 5.33 11.98
C ASP A 40 11.97 3.90 11.91
N GLU A 41 13.28 3.77 12.09
CA GLU A 41 13.97 2.49 12.14
C GLU A 41 13.54 1.65 13.35
N THR A 42 13.27 2.29 14.48
CA THR A 42 12.86 1.60 15.70
C THR A 42 11.51 0.92 15.50
N ALA A 43 10.54 1.63 14.94
CA ALA A 43 9.24 1.04 14.59
C ALA A 43 9.38 -0.08 13.55
N ALA A 44 10.24 0.09 12.54
CA ALA A 44 10.47 -0.94 11.54
C ALA A 44 11.08 -2.21 12.14
N LYS A 45 12.09 -2.08 13.01
CA LYS A 45 12.70 -3.20 13.74
C LYS A 45 11.70 -3.89 14.68
N ALA A 46 10.82 -3.13 15.33
CA ALA A 46 9.76 -3.70 16.16
C ALA A 46 8.80 -4.57 15.35
N VAL A 47 8.35 -4.10 14.17
CA VAL A 47 7.49 -4.90 13.27
C VAL A 47 8.19 -6.20 12.84
N ALA A 48 9.47 -6.13 12.46
CA ALA A 48 10.23 -7.32 12.08
C ALA A 48 10.41 -8.30 13.25
N GLY A 49 10.64 -7.78 14.46
CA GLY A 49 10.71 -8.55 15.70
C GLY A 49 9.40 -9.30 15.98
N GLU A 50 8.27 -8.59 15.95
CA GLU A 50 6.92 -9.19 16.13
C GLU A 50 6.65 -10.34 15.15
N VAL A 51 7.03 -10.16 13.88
CA VAL A 51 6.89 -11.21 12.85
C VAL A 51 7.80 -12.42 13.17
N THR A 52 9.04 -12.16 13.58
CA THR A 52 10.01 -13.23 13.90
C THR A 52 9.60 -14.01 15.15
N GLU A 53 9.12 -13.33 16.19
CA GLU A 53 8.59 -13.94 17.41
C GLU A 53 7.37 -14.84 17.12
N ALA A 54 6.56 -14.47 16.11
CA ALA A 54 5.45 -15.29 15.63
C ALA A 54 5.89 -16.44 14.68
N GLY A 55 7.20 -16.63 14.46
CA GLY A 55 7.75 -17.69 13.61
C GLY A 55 7.78 -17.36 12.12
N GLY A 56 7.50 -16.12 11.73
CA GLY A 56 7.58 -15.63 10.36
C GLY A 56 8.96 -15.06 9.98
N ARG A 57 9.06 -14.52 8.77
CA ARG A 57 10.28 -13.87 8.26
C ARG A 57 9.95 -12.47 7.77
N ALA A 58 10.65 -11.44 8.28
CA ALA A 58 10.50 -10.07 7.82
C ALA A 58 11.84 -9.35 7.73
N LEU A 59 12.02 -8.53 6.68
CA LEU A 59 13.20 -7.70 6.45
C LEU A 59 12.77 -6.22 6.32
N PRO A 60 13.13 -5.34 7.27
CA PRO A 60 12.95 -3.90 7.11
C PRO A 60 14.09 -3.31 6.29
N VAL A 61 13.77 -2.55 5.25
CA VAL A 61 14.74 -1.84 4.41
C VAL A 61 14.42 -0.34 4.43
N ARG A 62 15.42 0.49 4.74
CA ARG A 62 15.23 1.93 4.67
C ARG A 62 15.21 2.38 3.21
N ALA A 63 14.11 2.98 2.75
CA ALA A 63 14.01 3.49 1.39
C ALA A 63 12.98 4.61 1.28
N ASP A 64 13.32 5.66 0.53
CA ASP A 64 12.39 6.69 0.09
C ASP A 64 11.71 6.25 -1.20
N GLN A 65 10.39 6.07 -1.18
CA GLN A 65 9.62 5.69 -2.37
C GLN A 65 9.70 6.73 -3.50
N GLY A 66 10.03 7.99 -3.19
CA GLY A 66 10.23 9.06 -4.18
C GLY A 66 11.59 9.00 -4.89
N SER A 67 12.55 8.23 -4.38
CA SER A 67 13.90 8.05 -4.93
C SER A 67 14.00 6.76 -5.73
N LEU A 68 14.33 6.84 -7.02
CA LEU A 68 14.48 5.66 -7.87
C LEU A 68 15.70 4.82 -7.47
N ASP A 69 16.78 5.44 -6.99
CA ASP A 69 17.96 4.73 -6.50
C ASP A 69 17.62 3.92 -5.24
N ASP A 70 16.85 4.51 -4.33
CA ASP A 70 16.36 3.79 -3.14
C ASP A 70 15.41 2.65 -3.50
N LEU A 71 14.54 2.84 -4.50
CA LEU A 71 13.66 1.76 -4.98
C LEU A 71 14.46 0.62 -5.62
N GLN A 72 15.49 0.93 -6.39
CA GLN A 72 16.37 -0.09 -6.98
C GLN A 72 17.09 -0.89 -5.89
N ARG A 73 17.62 -0.23 -4.86
CA ARG A 73 18.25 -0.88 -3.72
C ARG A 73 17.23 -1.72 -2.92
N LEU A 74 16.04 -1.15 -2.62
CA LEU A 74 14.96 -1.86 -1.93
C LEU A 74 14.57 -3.16 -2.63
N THR A 75 14.37 -3.10 -3.94
CA THR A 75 13.97 -4.28 -4.71
C THR A 75 15.08 -5.32 -4.78
N GLY A 76 16.34 -4.92 -4.91
CA GLY A 76 17.48 -5.84 -4.87
C GLY A 76 17.63 -6.56 -3.53
N GLU A 77 17.60 -5.82 -2.41
CA GLU A 77 17.64 -6.40 -1.06
C GLU A 77 16.42 -7.32 -0.78
N ALA A 78 15.25 -6.92 -1.29
CA ALA A 78 14.04 -7.74 -1.16
C ALA A 78 14.15 -9.05 -1.94
N GLU A 79 14.60 -9.02 -3.19
CA GLU A 79 14.77 -10.22 -4.02
C GLU A 79 15.80 -11.20 -3.44
N GLU A 80 16.90 -10.69 -2.89
CA GLU A 80 17.90 -11.51 -2.19
C GLU A 80 17.32 -12.21 -0.96
N PHE A 81 16.50 -11.49 -0.17
CA PHE A 81 15.89 -12.03 1.05
C PHE A 81 14.74 -13.01 0.78
N LEU A 82 13.93 -12.77 -0.26
CA LEU A 82 12.65 -13.45 -0.48
C LEU A 82 12.74 -14.76 -1.26
N ASP A 83 13.90 -15.09 -1.83
CA ASP A 83 14.02 -16.23 -2.77
C ASP A 83 12.98 -16.16 -3.92
N GLY A 84 12.74 -14.94 -4.40
CA GLY A 84 11.81 -14.60 -5.47
C GLY A 84 10.57 -13.83 -5.00
N LEU A 85 10.04 -13.03 -5.92
CA LEU A 85 8.96 -12.09 -5.65
C LEU A 85 7.62 -12.60 -6.20
N ASP A 86 6.62 -12.75 -5.33
CA ASP A 86 5.26 -13.17 -5.68
C ASP A 86 4.24 -12.05 -5.52
N ILE A 87 4.45 -11.15 -4.54
CA ILE A 87 3.47 -10.14 -4.15
C ILE A 87 4.16 -8.78 -3.99
N VAL A 88 3.62 -7.74 -4.61
CA VAL A 88 4.04 -6.35 -4.39
C VAL A 88 2.85 -5.54 -3.89
N VAL A 89 3.01 -4.93 -2.71
CA VAL A 89 2.02 -4.02 -2.13
C VAL A 89 2.59 -2.61 -2.10
N ILE A 90 1.99 -1.72 -2.89
CA ILE A 90 2.36 -0.31 -3.00
C ILE A 90 1.51 0.48 -2.03
N ASN A 91 2.05 0.72 -0.83
CA ASN A 91 1.31 1.34 0.27
C ASN A 91 1.93 2.66 0.75
N ALA A 92 3.25 2.86 0.65
CA ALA A 92 3.90 4.04 1.20
C ALA A 92 3.21 5.34 0.76
N ALA A 93 2.93 6.18 1.74
CA ALA A 93 2.30 7.48 1.58
C ALA A 93 2.80 8.43 2.67
N GLY A 94 2.75 9.73 2.38
CA GLY A 94 3.13 10.77 3.35
C GLY A 94 2.77 12.15 2.83
N GLY A 95 2.65 13.09 3.78
CA GLY A 95 2.31 14.46 3.47
C GLY A 95 0.85 14.64 3.05
N LEU A 96 0.33 15.84 3.28
CA LEU A 96 -0.97 16.27 2.76
C LEU A 96 -0.72 17.64 2.12
N PRO A 97 -0.92 17.78 0.81
CA PRO A 97 -0.81 19.06 0.15
C PRO A 97 -1.97 19.97 0.59
N GLY A 98 -1.73 21.27 0.54
CA GLY A 98 -2.74 22.28 0.81
C GLY A 98 -3.73 22.49 -0.36
N LEU A 99 -4.47 23.60 -0.28
CA LEU A 99 -5.35 24.06 -1.36
C LEU A 99 -4.54 24.27 -2.66
N ILE A 100 -5.17 24.09 -3.82
CA ILE A 100 -4.52 24.23 -5.15
C ILE A 100 -3.70 25.52 -5.26
N GLY A 101 -4.24 26.64 -4.78
CA GLY A 101 -3.59 27.95 -4.86
C GLY A 101 -2.37 28.13 -3.93
N THR A 102 -2.06 27.17 -3.06
CA THR A 102 -0.96 27.25 -2.10
C THR A 102 0.16 26.23 -2.36
N VAL A 103 -0.06 25.28 -3.28
CA VAL A 103 0.93 24.25 -3.63
C VAL A 103 2.06 24.88 -4.44
N THR A 104 3.30 24.71 -3.99
CA THR A 104 4.49 25.11 -4.74
C THR A 104 4.92 24.03 -5.74
N GLU A 105 5.78 24.39 -6.70
CA GLU A 105 6.38 23.43 -7.63
C GLU A 105 7.16 22.33 -6.88
N ASP A 106 7.96 22.71 -5.88
CA ASP A 106 8.72 21.77 -5.06
C ASP A 106 7.79 20.80 -4.29
N ASP A 107 6.65 21.27 -3.78
CA ASP A 107 5.66 20.43 -3.13
C ASP A 107 5.03 19.45 -4.12
N TYR A 108 4.71 19.94 -5.32
CA TYR A 108 4.18 19.11 -6.40
C TYR A 108 5.16 18.01 -6.78
N ASP A 109 6.41 18.36 -7.08
CA ASP A 109 7.42 17.41 -7.54
C ASP A 109 7.72 16.34 -6.50
N ARG A 110 7.91 16.74 -5.23
CA ARG A 110 8.14 15.83 -4.13
C ARG A 110 6.96 14.90 -3.90
N PHE A 111 5.74 15.45 -3.94
CA PHE A 111 4.53 14.66 -3.72
C PHE A 111 4.31 13.66 -4.86
N MET A 112 4.44 14.08 -6.10
CA MET A 112 4.32 13.21 -7.27
C MET A 112 5.43 12.17 -7.34
N ALA A 113 6.64 12.49 -6.86
CA ALA A 113 7.72 11.51 -6.76
C ALA A 113 7.33 10.32 -5.87
N VAL A 114 6.76 10.59 -4.69
CA VAL A 114 6.36 9.55 -3.72
C VAL A 114 5.09 8.81 -4.16
N HIS A 115 4.08 9.53 -4.67
CA HIS A 115 2.73 8.96 -4.84
C HIS A 115 2.40 8.51 -6.26
N ALA A 116 3.18 8.93 -7.27
CA ALA A 116 2.95 8.56 -8.66
C ALA A 116 4.22 7.99 -9.32
N LYS A 117 5.34 8.74 -9.34
CA LYS A 117 6.56 8.33 -10.05
C LYS A 117 7.15 7.05 -9.46
N GLY A 118 7.43 7.02 -8.16
CA GLY A 118 7.97 5.83 -7.49
C GLY A 118 7.08 4.60 -7.67
N PRO A 119 5.76 4.67 -7.39
CA PRO A 119 4.80 3.62 -7.68
C PRO A 119 4.82 3.11 -9.12
N PHE A 120 4.91 4.00 -10.11
CA PHE A 120 5.00 3.59 -11.52
C PHE A 120 6.22 2.70 -11.78
N PHE A 121 7.41 3.12 -11.31
CA PHE A 121 8.63 2.33 -11.50
C PHE A 121 8.65 1.05 -10.68
N LEU A 122 7.97 1.03 -9.52
CA LEU A 122 7.81 -0.21 -8.76
C LEU A 122 6.86 -1.20 -9.47
N ILE A 123 5.78 -0.72 -10.11
CA ILE A 123 4.93 -1.54 -10.99
C ILE A 123 5.72 -2.07 -12.18
N GLN A 124 6.55 -1.22 -12.80
CA GLN A 124 7.42 -1.64 -13.92
C GLN A 124 8.40 -2.74 -13.48
N HIS A 125 9.03 -2.58 -12.32
CA HIS A 125 9.92 -3.59 -11.74
C HIS A 125 9.16 -4.89 -11.46
N ALA A 126 8.01 -4.81 -10.79
CA ALA A 126 7.15 -5.97 -10.52
C ALA A 126 6.76 -6.72 -11.80
N GLY A 127 6.44 -6.01 -12.89
CA GLY A 127 6.14 -6.62 -14.17
C GLY A 127 7.29 -7.44 -14.77
N ARG A 128 8.55 -7.13 -14.40
CA ARG A 128 9.73 -7.85 -14.86
C ARG A 128 10.11 -9.03 -13.96
N THR A 129 9.93 -8.89 -12.65
CA THR A 129 10.54 -9.78 -11.63
C THR A 129 9.56 -10.66 -10.89
N LEU A 130 8.26 -10.30 -10.84
CA LEU A 130 7.25 -11.17 -10.26
C LEU A 130 7.24 -12.54 -10.94
N ARG A 131 7.12 -13.58 -10.14
CA ARG A 131 6.82 -14.93 -10.64
C ARG A 131 5.47 -14.94 -11.36
N ASP A 132 5.27 -15.87 -12.29
CA ASP A 132 3.98 -16.08 -12.94
C ASP A 132 2.90 -16.40 -11.89
N GLY A 133 1.72 -15.86 -12.08
CA GLY A 133 0.67 -15.91 -11.07
C GLY A 133 0.84 -14.92 -9.91
N GLY A 134 1.76 -13.95 -10.03
CA GLY A 134 2.03 -12.91 -9.02
C GLY A 134 0.89 -11.94 -8.77
N ARG A 135 1.09 -11.04 -7.81
CA ARG A 135 0.08 -10.08 -7.33
C ARG A 135 0.66 -8.68 -7.20
N ILE A 136 0.00 -7.69 -7.79
CA ILE A 136 0.27 -6.26 -7.58
C ILE A 136 -0.95 -5.66 -6.88
N ILE A 137 -0.75 -5.05 -5.71
CA ILE A 137 -1.83 -4.46 -4.91
C ILE A 137 -1.45 -3.03 -4.56
N ALA A 138 -2.21 -2.04 -5.05
CA ALA A 138 -1.97 -0.64 -4.81
C ALA A 138 -2.96 -0.11 -3.75
N ILE A 139 -2.44 0.55 -2.71
CA ILE A 139 -3.28 1.23 -1.73
C ILE A 139 -3.53 2.66 -2.23
N SER A 140 -4.77 2.90 -2.64
CA SER A 140 -5.28 4.20 -3.05
C SER A 140 -6.03 4.88 -1.89
N THR A 141 -7.12 5.52 -2.16
CA THR A 141 -7.95 6.24 -1.19
C THR A 141 -9.36 6.43 -1.75
N LEU A 142 -10.34 6.46 -0.89
CA LEU A 142 -11.71 6.84 -1.27
C LEU A 142 -11.80 8.30 -1.74
N ASN A 143 -10.84 9.15 -1.35
CA ASN A 143 -10.80 10.56 -1.74
C ASN A 143 -10.69 10.78 -3.25
N THR A 144 -10.25 9.78 -4.04
CA THR A 144 -10.31 9.83 -5.51
C THR A 144 -11.75 9.89 -6.05
N ARG A 145 -12.76 9.58 -5.23
CA ARG A 145 -14.18 9.66 -5.55
C ARG A 145 -14.88 10.80 -4.80
N LEU A 146 -14.39 11.18 -3.61
CA LEU A 146 -14.98 12.23 -2.76
C LEU A 146 -14.52 13.65 -3.12
N HIS A 147 -13.31 13.79 -3.67
CA HIS A 147 -12.71 15.05 -4.11
C HIS A 147 -12.74 16.15 -3.02
N PRO A 148 -12.20 15.92 -1.81
CA PRO A 148 -12.26 16.91 -0.74
C PRO A 148 -11.42 18.15 -1.08
N PRO A 149 -11.83 19.36 -0.65
CA PRO A 149 -11.00 20.56 -0.74
C PRO A 149 -9.62 20.32 -0.10
N GLY A 150 -8.56 20.83 -0.73
CA GLY A 150 -7.17 20.56 -0.32
C GLY A 150 -6.61 19.21 -0.78
N GLY A 151 -7.45 18.34 -1.34
CA GLY A 151 -7.05 17.02 -1.79
C GLY A 151 -6.55 16.92 -3.24
N ALA A 152 -6.48 18.02 -4.00
CA ALA A 152 -6.26 17.96 -5.45
C ALA A 152 -5.00 17.20 -5.85
N LEU A 153 -3.85 17.54 -5.26
CA LEU A 153 -2.58 16.87 -5.57
C LEU A 153 -2.59 15.41 -5.10
N TYR A 154 -3.15 15.16 -3.92
CA TYR A 154 -3.27 13.80 -3.37
C TYR A 154 -4.17 12.91 -4.24
N THR A 155 -5.38 13.39 -4.56
CA THR A 155 -6.33 12.62 -5.38
C THR A 155 -5.85 12.47 -6.83
N GLY A 156 -5.16 13.48 -7.37
CA GLY A 156 -4.52 13.41 -8.67
C GLY A 156 -3.44 12.32 -8.75
N ALA A 157 -2.53 12.31 -7.76
CA ALA A 157 -1.46 11.31 -7.70
C ALA A 157 -2.01 9.89 -7.45
N LYS A 158 -3.01 9.75 -6.57
CA LYS A 158 -3.66 8.44 -6.33
C LYS A 158 -4.51 7.99 -7.52
N GLY A 159 -5.14 8.91 -8.24
CA GLY A 159 -5.80 8.63 -9.52
C GLY A 159 -4.83 8.12 -10.60
N ALA A 160 -3.62 8.70 -10.66
CA ALA A 160 -2.56 8.19 -11.52
C ALA A 160 -2.18 6.74 -11.14
N LEU A 161 -1.94 6.47 -9.85
CA LEU A 161 -1.65 5.12 -9.34
C LEU A 161 -2.75 4.11 -9.70
N GLU A 162 -4.02 4.49 -9.57
CA GLU A 162 -5.15 3.63 -9.94
C GLU A 162 -5.11 3.26 -11.43
N ASN A 163 -4.84 4.23 -12.31
CA ASN A 163 -4.77 3.98 -13.74
C ASN A 163 -3.53 3.14 -14.12
N PHE A 164 -2.35 3.40 -13.52
CA PHE A 164 -1.16 2.57 -13.74
C PHE A 164 -1.43 1.11 -13.37
N THR A 165 -2.11 0.88 -12.24
CA THR A 165 -2.45 -0.46 -11.77
C THR A 165 -3.43 -1.17 -12.71
N LYS A 166 -4.44 -0.45 -13.23
CA LYS A 166 -5.40 -1.02 -14.21
C LYS A 166 -4.71 -1.40 -15.53
N VAL A 167 -3.78 -0.58 -16.02
CA VAL A 167 -3.01 -0.90 -17.21
C VAL A 167 -2.11 -2.10 -16.97
N ALA A 168 -1.42 -2.16 -15.82
CA ALA A 168 -0.60 -3.30 -15.43
C ALA A 168 -1.38 -4.63 -15.40
N ALA A 169 -2.66 -4.60 -14.98
CA ALA A 169 -3.54 -5.77 -15.02
C ALA A 169 -3.72 -6.34 -16.43
N LEU A 170 -3.76 -5.48 -17.44
CA LEU A 170 -3.88 -5.88 -18.83
C LEU A 170 -2.55 -6.35 -19.42
N GLU A 171 -1.47 -5.60 -19.16
CA GLU A 171 -0.14 -5.88 -19.72
C GLU A 171 0.48 -7.17 -19.15
N PHE A 172 0.26 -7.45 -17.85
CA PHE A 172 0.87 -8.59 -17.18
C PHE A 172 -0.07 -9.80 -17.03
N GLY A 173 -1.33 -9.66 -17.42
CA GLY A 173 -2.34 -10.71 -17.31
C GLY A 173 -1.98 -12.01 -18.05
N GLY A 174 -1.25 -11.93 -19.16
CA GLY A 174 -0.74 -13.11 -19.91
C GLY A 174 0.19 -14.02 -19.10
N ARG A 175 0.79 -13.50 -18.02
CA ARG A 175 1.60 -14.26 -17.04
C ARG A 175 0.79 -14.70 -15.80
N GLY A 176 -0.54 -14.53 -15.81
CA GLY A 176 -1.39 -14.81 -14.65
C GLY A 176 -1.22 -13.82 -13.50
N ILE A 177 -0.51 -12.70 -13.71
CA ILE A 177 -0.33 -11.65 -12.71
C ILE A 177 -1.62 -10.83 -12.63
N THR A 178 -2.19 -10.71 -11.41
CA THR A 178 -3.30 -9.79 -11.18
C THR A 178 -2.80 -8.48 -10.59
N ALA A 179 -3.41 -7.36 -10.98
CA ALA A 179 -3.12 -6.06 -10.41
C ALA A 179 -4.41 -5.37 -9.97
N ASN A 180 -4.53 -5.05 -8.68
CA ASN A 180 -5.75 -4.51 -8.08
C ASN A 180 -5.45 -3.32 -7.17
N ILE A 181 -6.48 -2.54 -6.92
CA ILE A 181 -6.44 -1.38 -6.05
C ILE A 181 -7.34 -1.63 -4.84
N VAL A 182 -6.89 -1.22 -3.67
CA VAL A 182 -7.71 -1.09 -2.46
C VAL A 182 -7.82 0.40 -2.15
N SER A 183 -9.04 0.91 -2.01
CA SER A 183 -9.35 2.30 -1.65
C SER A 183 -9.94 2.34 -0.24
N PRO A 184 -9.12 2.60 0.79
CA PRO A 184 -9.60 2.73 2.15
C PRO A 184 -10.52 3.94 2.32
N GLY A 185 -11.53 3.82 3.18
CA GLY A 185 -12.21 4.92 3.84
C GLY A 185 -11.37 5.52 4.96
N ALA A 186 -12.00 6.34 5.82
CA ALA A 186 -11.35 6.88 7.01
C ALA A 186 -10.88 5.72 7.91
N THR A 187 -9.57 5.53 7.98
CA THR A 187 -8.92 4.43 8.72
C THR A 187 -8.10 5.03 9.85
N ASP A 188 -8.26 4.53 11.07
CA ASP A 188 -7.59 5.00 12.27
C ASP A 188 -6.07 4.70 12.21
N THR A 189 -5.31 5.69 11.77
CA THR A 189 -3.87 5.64 11.61
C THR A 189 -3.22 6.90 12.17
N GLU A 190 -1.93 6.83 12.46
CA GLU A 190 -1.15 8.01 12.86
C GLU A 190 -1.21 9.10 11.78
N LEU A 191 -1.24 8.72 10.49
CA LEU A 191 -1.35 9.66 9.38
C LEU A 191 -2.69 10.40 9.40
N LEU A 192 -3.82 9.70 9.60
CA LEU A 192 -5.14 10.31 9.69
C LEU A 192 -5.21 11.31 10.85
N ARG A 193 -4.69 10.92 12.02
CA ARG A 193 -4.67 11.75 13.23
C ARG A 193 -3.75 12.96 13.08
N ALA A 194 -2.57 12.79 12.49
CA ALA A 194 -1.62 13.88 12.22
C ALA A 194 -2.17 14.89 11.18
N ALA A 195 -2.95 14.41 10.22
CA ALA A 195 -3.60 15.25 9.21
C ALA A 195 -4.78 16.07 9.78
N ASN A 196 -5.35 15.63 10.90
CA ASN A 196 -6.55 16.23 11.52
C ASN A 196 -6.33 16.41 13.03
N PRO A 197 -5.44 17.32 13.45
CA PRO A 197 -5.15 17.51 14.86
C PRO A 197 -6.41 17.90 15.65
N GLY A 198 -6.75 17.14 16.69
CA GLY A 198 -7.91 17.41 17.56
C GLY A 198 -9.28 17.01 16.98
N ALA A 199 -9.34 16.40 15.79
CA ALA A 199 -10.60 15.89 15.24
C ALA A 199 -11.13 14.70 16.05
N THR A 200 -12.44 14.64 16.24
CA THR A 200 -13.15 13.50 16.88
C THR A 200 -13.54 12.42 15.87
N PHE A 201 -13.59 12.76 14.60
CA PHE A 201 -14.05 11.90 13.48
C PHE A 201 -15.53 11.47 13.59
N ASP A 202 -16.34 12.19 14.39
CA ASP A 202 -17.75 11.85 14.56
C ASP A 202 -18.54 11.94 13.25
N ASP A 203 -18.20 12.90 12.39
CA ASP A 203 -18.84 13.07 11.09
C ASP A 203 -18.49 11.91 10.13
N GLU A 204 -17.24 11.47 10.07
CA GLU A 204 -16.81 10.31 9.30
C GLU A 204 -17.51 9.04 9.78
N VAL A 205 -17.55 8.84 11.10
CA VAL A 205 -18.26 7.73 11.73
C VAL A 205 -19.77 7.77 11.42
N ALA A 206 -20.39 8.96 11.53
CA ALA A 206 -21.81 9.12 11.24
C ALA A 206 -22.19 8.84 9.79
N ARG A 207 -21.29 9.15 8.85
CA ARG A 207 -21.48 8.89 7.41
C ARG A 207 -21.16 7.46 7.01
N THR A 208 -20.34 6.73 7.78
CA THR A 208 -19.99 5.34 7.52
C THR A 208 -21.15 4.42 7.95
N ALA A 209 -21.61 3.54 7.07
CA ALA A 209 -22.73 2.63 7.37
C ALA A 209 -22.44 1.73 8.59
N LEU A 210 -21.18 1.27 8.73
CA LEU A 210 -20.74 0.44 9.87
C LEU A 210 -20.48 1.24 11.15
N ARG A 211 -20.70 2.57 11.15
CA ARG A 211 -20.65 3.44 12.34
C ARG A 211 -19.35 3.38 13.15
N ARG A 212 -18.25 3.20 12.47
CA ARG A 212 -16.90 3.26 13.05
C ARG A 212 -15.87 3.70 12.00
N LEU A 213 -14.71 4.15 12.47
CA LEU A 213 -13.53 4.22 11.62
C LEU A 213 -13.08 2.80 11.21
N GLY A 214 -12.52 2.67 10.03
CA GLY A 214 -11.77 1.48 9.66
C GLY A 214 -10.55 1.30 10.57
N GLN A 215 -10.14 0.06 10.78
CA GLN A 215 -8.88 -0.24 11.43
C GLN A 215 -7.86 -0.68 10.37
N PRO A 216 -6.55 -0.50 10.58
CA PRO A 216 -5.53 -1.00 9.67
C PRO A 216 -5.72 -2.48 9.28
N GLU A 217 -6.21 -3.28 10.21
CA GLU A 217 -6.49 -4.71 10.03
C GLU A 217 -7.65 -4.97 9.04
N ASP A 218 -8.64 -4.07 8.95
CA ASP A 218 -9.72 -4.18 7.95
C ASP A 218 -9.14 -4.09 6.52
N ILE A 219 -8.17 -3.19 6.31
CA ILE A 219 -7.49 -3.03 5.02
C ILE A 219 -6.54 -4.21 4.75
N ALA A 220 -5.79 -4.63 5.76
CA ALA A 220 -4.88 -5.77 5.65
C ALA A 220 -5.62 -7.07 5.29
N ALA A 221 -6.85 -7.26 5.74
CA ALA A 221 -7.69 -8.41 5.38
C ALA A 221 -8.04 -8.43 3.88
N VAL A 222 -8.38 -7.27 3.29
CA VAL A 222 -8.65 -7.15 1.85
C VAL A 222 -7.37 -7.40 1.04
N VAL A 223 -6.23 -6.85 1.49
CA VAL A 223 -4.93 -7.09 0.85
C VAL A 223 -4.56 -8.56 0.89
N ALA A 224 -4.72 -9.24 2.03
CA ALA A 224 -4.43 -10.67 2.15
C ALA A 224 -5.32 -11.53 1.24
N PHE A 225 -6.60 -11.20 1.11
CA PHE A 225 -7.49 -11.84 0.14
C PHE A 225 -6.98 -11.65 -1.30
N LEU A 226 -6.62 -10.42 -1.70
CA LEU A 226 -6.09 -10.14 -3.03
C LEU A 226 -4.71 -10.78 -3.27
N ALA A 227 -3.91 -10.99 -2.24
CA ALA A 227 -2.64 -11.69 -2.31
C ALA A 227 -2.80 -13.21 -2.45
N GLY A 228 -3.93 -13.75 -2.02
CA GLY A 228 -4.21 -15.18 -1.97
C GLY A 228 -4.70 -15.78 -3.30
N PRO A 229 -4.89 -17.11 -3.32
CA PRO A 229 -5.36 -17.83 -4.51
C PRO A 229 -6.83 -17.53 -4.85
N ASP A 230 -7.68 -17.22 -3.86
CA ASP A 230 -9.12 -17.05 -4.02
C ASP A 230 -9.49 -15.80 -4.85
N SER A 231 -8.56 -14.86 -4.99
CA SER A 231 -8.71 -13.66 -5.82
C SER A 231 -8.22 -13.83 -7.27
N GLY A 232 -7.87 -15.03 -7.69
CA GLY A 232 -7.22 -15.29 -8.98
C GLY A 232 -7.99 -14.82 -10.22
N TRP A 233 -9.31 -14.56 -10.09
CA TRP A 233 -10.16 -14.03 -11.17
C TRP A 233 -10.48 -12.53 -11.01
N ILE A 234 -9.84 -11.86 -10.04
CA ILE A 234 -10.01 -10.43 -9.77
C ILE A 234 -8.76 -9.70 -10.26
N SER A 235 -8.89 -8.90 -11.33
CA SER A 235 -7.79 -8.08 -11.88
C SER A 235 -8.32 -6.77 -12.44
N GLY A 236 -7.56 -5.68 -12.30
CA GLY A 236 -7.94 -4.34 -12.73
C GLY A 236 -9.01 -3.66 -11.87
N GLN A 237 -9.37 -4.24 -10.71
CA GLN A 237 -10.46 -3.74 -9.89
C GLN A 237 -9.97 -2.73 -8.83
N ASN A 238 -10.86 -1.80 -8.47
CA ASN A 238 -10.67 -0.89 -7.34
C ASN A 238 -11.72 -1.21 -6.28
N LEU A 239 -11.29 -1.92 -5.23
CA LEU A 239 -12.13 -2.35 -4.12
C LEU A 239 -12.18 -1.24 -3.06
N ALA A 240 -13.37 -0.70 -2.81
CA ALA A 240 -13.58 0.17 -1.66
C ALA A 240 -13.58 -0.67 -0.37
N ALA A 241 -12.74 -0.28 0.59
CA ALA A 241 -12.70 -0.84 1.93
C ALA A 241 -13.01 0.30 2.92
N ASP A 242 -14.26 0.71 2.97
CA ASP A 242 -14.71 1.99 3.50
C ASP A 242 -15.86 1.90 4.52
N GLY A 243 -16.28 0.68 4.86
CA GLY A 243 -17.38 0.46 5.79
C GLY A 243 -18.75 0.97 5.30
N GLY A 244 -18.91 1.12 3.96
CA GLY A 244 -20.13 1.62 3.34
C GLY A 244 -20.27 3.14 3.42
N LEU A 245 -19.16 3.88 3.29
CA LEU A 245 -19.18 5.34 3.22
C LEU A 245 -19.66 5.81 1.83
N LEU A 246 -19.30 5.08 0.76
CA LEU A 246 -19.84 5.25 -0.58
C LEU A 246 -20.44 3.91 -1.05
N PRO A 247 -21.75 3.71 -0.92
CA PRO A 247 -22.41 2.50 -1.41
C PRO A 247 -22.44 2.41 -2.94
#